data_a1f537dd0f6cc1ddcdb1b7d7b8c5881e
#
_entry.id   a1f537dd0f6cc1ddcdb1b7d7b8c5881e
#
_cell.length_a   1.000
_cell.length_b   1.000
_cell.length_c   1.000
_cell.angle_alpha   90.00
_cell.angle_beta   90.00
_cell.angle_gamma   90.00
#
_symmetry.space_group_name_H-M   'P 1'
#
loop_
_entity.id
_entity.type
_entity.pdbx_description
1 polymer ?
#
loop_
_entity_poly.entity_id
_entity_poly.type
_entity_poly.pdbx_seq_one_letter_code
_entity_poly.pdbx_strand_id
1 'polypeptide(L)'
;MSPLSFAEFAAVCDGSRYDAWEEYRISGGLPQAVLASGAEAREKVLEDLLRETYIPEIARRNGIRSRDALSDLLSVIARSAGKFTDPETLAGALLRKKGRRLSVRSVIRYADSLEDAFIITKIGGYDTGLRRYAGSRFKYFFSDPGLLWAVRGFGEPDEMQVLEHVICNELLARGYETGACVPGQSEGECADGNEEEPAGTCFICESAPKRYYVRPVTSLPDSVARQREESSLLRIRDAFKKAIVTTDSLITSYTDSGVLVAGLFDFLKDEQSLDTL
;
A
#
# COMPACT_ATOMS: atom_id res chain seq x y z
N MET A 1 -4.87 18.21 4.13
CA MET A 1 -4.51 17.73 5.48
C MET A 1 -4.16 16.26 5.29
N SER A 2 -2.95 15.84 5.68
CA SER A 2 -2.56 14.43 5.60
C SER A 2 -3.21 13.62 6.72
N PRO A 3 -3.53 12.34 6.50
CA PRO A 3 -3.89 11.43 7.58
C PRO A 3 -2.76 11.36 8.63
N LEU A 4 -3.10 11.07 9.88
CA LEU A 4 -2.12 10.74 10.89
C LEU A 4 -1.39 9.44 10.52
N SER A 5 -0.08 9.41 10.72
CA SER A 5 0.67 8.16 10.72
C SER A 5 0.19 7.25 11.85
N PHE A 6 0.52 5.96 11.78
CA PHE A 6 0.18 5.07 12.90
C PHE A 6 0.80 5.52 14.22
N ALA A 7 2.04 6.02 14.20
CA ALA A 7 2.70 6.50 15.41
C ALA A 7 1.98 7.71 16.04
N GLU A 8 1.54 8.67 15.21
CA GLU A 8 0.75 9.83 15.67
C GLU A 8 -0.64 9.40 16.16
N PHE A 9 -1.29 8.46 15.47
CA PHE A 9 -2.57 7.91 15.88
C PHE A 9 -2.47 7.18 17.23
N ALA A 10 -1.49 6.31 17.40
CA ALA A 10 -1.26 5.57 18.64
C ALA A 10 -0.92 6.47 19.83
N ALA A 11 -0.34 7.65 19.58
CA ALA A 11 -0.04 8.62 20.63
C ALA A 11 -1.30 9.32 21.21
N VAL A 12 -2.40 9.32 20.47
CA VAL A 12 -3.67 9.96 20.89
C VAL A 12 -4.77 8.96 21.22
N CYS A 13 -4.54 7.65 20.99
CA CYS A 13 -5.47 6.60 21.36
C CYS A 13 -5.28 6.15 22.81
N ASP A 14 -6.41 5.91 23.48
CA ASP A 14 -6.42 5.24 24.78
C ASP A 14 -6.24 3.73 24.56
N GLY A 15 -5.33 3.09 25.31
CA GLY A 15 -5.13 1.65 25.27
C GLY A 15 -3.72 1.21 24.88
N SER A 16 -3.58 -0.04 24.52
CA SER A 16 -2.31 -0.59 24.05
C SER A 16 -2.07 -0.27 22.58
N ARG A 17 -0.80 -0.38 22.14
CA ARG A 17 -0.45 -0.27 20.72
C ARG A 17 -1.20 -1.27 19.82
N TYR A 18 -1.60 -2.41 20.37
CA TYR A 18 -2.38 -3.42 19.65
C TYR A 18 -3.82 -2.96 19.47
N ASP A 19 -4.43 -2.36 20.49
CA ASP A 19 -5.78 -1.79 20.40
C ASP A 19 -5.79 -0.64 19.38
N ALA A 20 -4.77 0.23 19.42
CA ALA A 20 -4.58 1.29 18.44
C ALA A 20 -4.41 0.75 17.01
N TRP A 21 -3.71 -0.38 16.82
CA TRP A 21 -3.55 -1.03 15.52
C TRP A 21 -4.87 -1.58 14.98
N GLU A 22 -5.62 -2.30 15.83
CA GLU A 22 -6.92 -2.85 15.45
C GLU A 22 -7.91 -1.76 15.02
N GLU A 23 -7.82 -0.59 15.64
CA GLU A 23 -8.63 0.56 15.26
C GLU A 23 -8.11 1.24 13.99
N TYR A 24 -6.81 1.52 13.92
CA TYR A 24 -6.19 2.23 12.79
C TYR A 24 -6.33 1.48 11.47
N ARG A 25 -6.17 0.16 11.46
CA ARG A 25 -6.27 -0.66 10.27
C ARG A 25 -7.63 -0.63 9.59
N ILE A 26 -8.68 -0.22 10.31
CA ILE A 26 -10.06 -0.12 9.82
C ILE A 26 -10.44 1.34 9.57
N SER A 27 -10.24 2.21 10.57
CA SER A 27 -10.71 3.59 10.53
C SER A 27 -9.68 4.58 9.97
N GLY A 28 -8.41 4.16 9.83
CA GLY A 28 -7.34 5.04 9.34
C GLY A 28 -6.98 6.16 10.29
N GLY A 29 -6.24 7.13 9.77
CA GLY A 29 -5.71 8.29 10.51
C GLY A 29 -6.32 9.63 10.10
N LEU A 30 -7.42 9.68 9.34
CA LEU A 30 -8.04 10.96 8.99
C LEU A 30 -8.57 11.66 10.27
N PRO A 31 -8.14 12.91 10.55
CA PRO A 31 -8.48 13.58 11.81
C PRO A 31 -9.98 13.63 12.13
N GLN A 32 -10.83 13.79 11.12
CA GLN A 32 -12.28 13.80 11.31
C GLN A 32 -12.81 12.44 11.79
N ALA A 33 -12.24 11.34 11.30
CA ALA A 33 -12.60 10.00 11.75
C ALA A 33 -12.04 9.72 13.15
N VAL A 34 -10.78 10.11 13.41
CA VAL A 34 -10.14 9.94 14.73
C VAL A 34 -10.92 10.64 15.85
N LEU A 35 -11.48 11.81 15.57
CA LEU A 35 -12.29 12.58 16.55
C LEU A 35 -13.71 12.02 16.73
N ALA A 36 -14.17 11.11 15.89
CA ALA A 36 -15.49 10.51 16.01
C ALA A 36 -15.49 9.40 17.07
N SER A 37 -16.54 9.35 17.88
CA SER A 37 -16.64 8.37 18.98
C SER A 37 -17.32 7.07 18.51
N GLY A 38 -16.56 5.99 18.49
CA GLY A 38 -17.04 4.65 18.16
C GLY A 38 -16.95 4.31 16.66
N ALA A 39 -16.90 3.01 16.36
CA ALA A 39 -16.67 2.48 15.02
C ALA A 39 -17.70 2.97 14.00
N GLU A 40 -18.99 2.84 14.29
CA GLU A 40 -20.07 3.26 13.37
C GLU A 40 -20.02 4.76 13.04
N ALA A 41 -19.67 5.62 14.01
CA ALA A 41 -19.53 7.05 13.77
C ALA A 41 -18.34 7.35 12.85
N ARG A 42 -17.22 6.64 13.00
CA ARG A 42 -16.04 6.77 12.15
C ARG A 42 -16.33 6.32 10.72
N GLU A 43 -16.95 5.17 10.57
CA GLU A 43 -17.37 4.64 9.25
C GLU A 43 -18.24 5.65 8.53
N LYS A 44 -19.26 6.19 9.21
CA LYS A 44 -20.14 7.19 8.65
C LYS A 44 -19.40 8.47 8.25
N VAL A 45 -18.48 8.96 9.09
CA VAL A 45 -17.67 10.15 8.77
C VAL A 45 -16.84 9.92 7.51
N LEU A 46 -16.21 8.76 7.37
CA LEU A 46 -15.39 8.41 6.20
C LEU A 46 -16.23 8.31 4.91
N GLU A 47 -17.42 7.69 4.99
CA GLU A 47 -18.35 7.60 3.85
C GLU A 47 -18.84 9.00 3.45
N ASP A 48 -19.23 9.82 4.42
CA ASP A 48 -19.73 11.18 4.18
C ASP A 48 -18.61 12.06 3.59
N LEU A 49 -17.36 11.97 4.09
CA LEU A 49 -16.21 12.67 3.52
C LEU A 49 -15.98 12.30 2.06
N LEU A 50 -16.03 11.02 1.73
CA LEU A 50 -15.86 10.57 0.34
C LEU A 50 -17.00 11.08 -0.54
N ARG A 51 -18.27 10.86 -0.13
CA ARG A 51 -19.46 11.09 -0.95
C ARG A 51 -19.81 12.56 -1.07
N GLU A 52 -19.75 13.31 0.04
CA GLU A 52 -20.25 14.68 0.09
C GLU A 52 -19.14 15.71 -0.11
N THR A 53 -17.87 15.35 0.16
CA THR A 53 -16.77 16.31 0.11
C THR A 53 -15.77 15.96 -1.01
N TYR A 54 -15.10 14.82 -0.94
CA TYR A 54 -13.97 14.56 -1.81
C TYR A 54 -14.40 14.35 -3.27
N ILE A 55 -15.31 13.43 -3.54
CA ILE A 55 -15.74 13.15 -4.92
C ILE A 55 -16.35 14.37 -5.60
N PRO A 56 -17.28 15.13 -4.97
CA PRO A 56 -17.81 16.36 -5.54
C PRO A 56 -16.76 17.42 -5.81
N GLU A 57 -15.83 17.63 -4.87
CA GLU A 57 -14.80 18.68 -5.00
C GLU A 57 -13.78 18.31 -6.08
N ILE A 58 -13.29 17.06 -6.11
CA ILE A 58 -12.39 16.58 -7.15
C ILE A 58 -13.03 16.73 -8.53
N ALA A 59 -14.29 16.32 -8.67
CA ALA A 59 -15.03 16.44 -9.93
C ALA A 59 -15.18 17.90 -10.36
N ARG A 60 -15.51 18.82 -9.43
CA ARG A 60 -15.64 20.25 -9.70
C ARG A 60 -14.32 20.87 -10.15
N ARG A 61 -13.22 20.62 -9.42
CA ARG A 61 -11.89 21.21 -9.69
C ARG A 61 -11.33 20.76 -11.03
N ASN A 62 -11.56 19.49 -11.39
CA ASN A 62 -10.99 18.88 -12.60
C ASN A 62 -11.97 18.85 -13.80
N GLY A 63 -13.12 19.53 -13.70
CA GLY A 63 -14.12 19.56 -14.78
C GLY A 63 -14.66 18.18 -15.15
N ILE A 64 -14.76 17.27 -14.19
CA ILE A 64 -15.32 15.93 -14.37
C ILE A 64 -16.84 16.01 -14.29
N ARG A 65 -17.52 15.75 -15.41
CA ARG A 65 -18.99 15.89 -15.50
C ARG A 65 -19.74 14.82 -14.72
N SER A 66 -19.20 13.60 -14.66
CA SER A 66 -19.88 12.47 -14.01
C SER A 66 -19.15 12.10 -12.71
N ARG A 67 -19.70 12.51 -11.57
CA ARG A 67 -19.25 12.12 -10.23
C ARG A 67 -19.34 10.61 -10.04
N ASP A 68 -20.41 9.99 -10.55
CA ASP A 68 -20.59 8.54 -10.48
C ASP A 68 -19.49 7.79 -11.22
N ALA A 69 -19.03 8.32 -12.39
CA ALA A 69 -17.93 7.68 -13.12
C ALA A 69 -16.60 7.77 -12.35
N LEU A 70 -16.36 8.86 -11.62
CA LEU A 70 -15.20 9.02 -10.76
C LEU A 70 -15.28 8.06 -9.57
N SER A 71 -16.43 7.98 -8.91
CA SER A 71 -16.68 7.07 -7.79
C SER A 71 -16.58 5.60 -8.21
N ASP A 72 -17.14 5.24 -9.37
CA ASP A 72 -17.05 3.89 -9.91
C ASP A 72 -15.59 3.51 -10.22
N LEU A 73 -14.78 4.43 -10.76
CA LEU A 73 -13.36 4.20 -10.99
C LEU A 73 -12.61 4.02 -9.67
N LEU A 74 -12.87 4.86 -8.67
CA LEU A 74 -12.27 4.72 -7.33
C LEU A 74 -12.62 3.35 -6.71
N SER A 75 -13.88 2.90 -6.87
CA SER A 75 -14.31 1.58 -6.42
C SER A 75 -13.60 0.42 -7.15
N VAL A 76 -13.27 0.58 -8.44
CA VAL A 76 -12.48 -0.40 -9.21
C VAL A 76 -11.03 -0.40 -8.72
N ILE A 77 -10.44 0.77 -8.50
CA ILE A 77 -9.08 0.94 -7.96
C ILE A 77 -8.99 0.29 -6.57
N ALA A 78 -9.95 0.55 -5.68
CA ALA A 78 -9.96 -0.01 -4.32
C ALA A 78 -9.94 -1.56 -4.31
N ARG A 79 -10.59 -2.20 -5.28
CA ARG A 79 -10.59 -3.67 -5.42
C ARG A 79 -9.28 -4.24 -5.94
N SER A 80 -8.49 -3.44 -6.64
CA SER A 80 -7.17 -3.82 -7.18
C SER A 80 -6.02 -3.13 -6.45
N ALA A 81 -6.29 -2.42 -5.35
CA ALA A 81 -5.27 -1.76 -4.56
C ALA A 81 -4.21 -2.76 -4.09
N GLY A 82 -2.94 -2.38 -4.21
CA GLY A 82 -1.80 -3.26 -3.94
C GLY A 82 -1.48 -4.27 -5.06
N LYS A 83 -2.29 -4.37 -6.12
CA LYS A 83 -2.03 -5.25 -7.27
C LYS A 83 -1.52 -4.46 -8.48
N PHE A 84 -0.64 -5.07 -9.26
CA PHE A 84 -0.22 -4.45 -10.52
C PHE A 84 -1.39 -4.28 -11.48
N THR A 85 -1.47 -3.09 -12.05
CA THR A 85 -2.52 -2.71 -12.99
C THR A 85 -1.96 -1.75 -14.05
N ASP A 86 -2.80 -1.44 -15.02
CA ASP A 86 -2.59 -0.46 -16.07
C ASP A 86 -3.92 0.20 -16.44
N PRO A 87 -3.95 1.32 -17.19
CA PRO A 87 -5.17 2.04 -17.51
C PRO A 87 -6.18 1.23 -18.34
N GLU A 88 -5.72 0.35 -19.22
CA GLU A 88 -6.54 -0.53 -20.06
C GLU A 88 -7.24 -1.56 -19.19
N THR A 89 -6.52 -2.18 -18.26
CA THR A 89 -7.05 -3.14 -17.27
C THR A 89 -8.14 -2.48 -16.42
N LEU A 90 -7.92 -1.25 -15.95
CA LEU A 90 -8.91 -0.49 -15.17
C LEU A 90 -10.16 -0.15 -16.02
N ALA A 91 -9.98 0.30 -17.27
CA ALA A 91 -11.09 0.57 -18.18
C ALA A 91 -11.93 -0.69 -18.43
N GLY A 92 -11.27 -1.83 -18.67
CA GLY A 92 -11.91 -3.13 -18.83
C GLY A 92 -12.66 -3.58 -17.57
N ALA A 93 -12.07 -3.41 -16.40
CA ALA A 93 -12.70 -3.73 -15.13
C ALA A 93 -13.91 -2.84 -14.83
N LEU A 94 -13.84 -1.55 -15.14
CA LEU A 94 -14.94 -0.60 -15.01
C LEU A 94 -16.12 -1.02 -15.87
N LEU A 95 -15.88 -1.40 -17.14
CA LEU A 95 -16.92 -1.89 -18.03
C LEU A 95 -17.56 -3.18 -17.49
N ARG A 96 -16.76 -4.16 -17.11
CA ARG A 96 -17.26 -5.47 -16.62
C ARG A 96 -18.04 -5.37 -15.31
N LYS A 97 -17.54 -4.56 -14.36
CA LYS A 97 -18.08 -4.54 -12.99
C LYS A 97 -19.18 -3.50 -12.78
N LYS A 98 -19.14 -2.41 -13.53
CA LYS A 98 -20.03 -1.25 -13.38
C LYS A 98 -20.87 -0.96 -14.62
N GLY A 99 -20.67 -1.69 -15.72
CA GLY A 99 -21.33 -1.43 -17.00
C GLY A 99 -20.99 -0.08 -17.62
N ARG A 100 -19.95 0.60 -17.09
CA ARG A 100 -19.58 1.96 -17.48
C ARG A 100 -18.39 1.95 -18.43
N ARG A 101 -18.58 2.54 -19.59
CA ARG A 101 -17.52 2.67 -20.61
C ARG A 101 -16.83 4.03 -20.47
N LEU A 102 -15.55 4.01 -20.09
CA LEU A 102 -14.65 5.16 -20.17
C LEU A 102 -13.52 4.88 -21.14
N SER A 103 -13.06 5.92 -21.84
CA SER A 103 -11.83 5.81 -22.61
C SER A 103 -10.61 5.70 -21.67
N VAL A 104 -9.56 5.03 -22.13
CA VAL A 104 -8.30 4.92 -21.38
C VAL A 104 -7.78 6.29 -20.95
N ARG A 105 -7.86 7.29 -21.85
CA ARG A 105 -7.49 8.69 -21.54
C ARG A 105 -8.32 9.27 -20.39
N SER A 106 -9.62 8.94 -20.32
CA SER A 106 -10.48 9.40 -19.22
C SER A 106 -10.15 8.71 -17.91
N VAL A 107 -9.82 7.40 -17.97
CA VAL A 107 -9.37 6.64 -16.79
C VAL A 107 -8.09 7.26 -16.23
N ILE A 108 -7.09 7.53 -17.06
CA ILE A 108 -5.84 8.20 -16.65
C ILE A 108 -6.17 9.54 -15.98
N ARG A 109 -6.90 10.43 -16.67
CA ARG A 109 -7.23 11.75 -16.13
C ARG A 109 -7.98 11.68 -14.79
N TYR A 110 -8.89 10.72 -14.61
CA TYR A 110 -9.63 10.58 -13.37
C TYR A 110 -8.74 10.02 -12.24
N ALA A 111 -7.89 9.06 -12.56
CA ALA A 111 -6.93 8.52 -11.61
C ALA A 111 -5.92 9.60 -11.17
N ASP A 112 -5.37 10.38 -12.10
CA ASP A 112 -4.49 11.51 -11.81
C ASP A 112 -5.20 12.54 -10.90
N SER A 113 -6.51 12.83 -11.15
CA SER A 113 -7.28 13.74 -10.30
C SER A 113 -7.48 13.23 -8.87
N LEU A 114 -7.59 11.90 -8.68
CA LEU A 114 -7.64 11.26 -7.36
C LEU A 114 -6.27 11.29 -6.67
N GLU A 115 -5.20 11.14 -7.43
CA GLU A 115 -3.82 11.22 -6.94
C GLU A 115 -3.47 12.66 -6.52
N ASP A 116 -3.79 13.66 -7.35
CA ASP A 116 -3.62 15.09 -7.03
C ASP A 116 -4.42 15.53 -5.80
N ALA A 117 -5.50 14.83 -5.49
CA ALA A 117 -6.30 15.04 -4.29
C ALA A 117 -5.82 14.22 -3.08
N PHE A 118 -4.72 13.50 -3.19
CA PHE A 118 -4.17 12.63 -2.15
C PHE A 118 -5.14 11.56 -1.62
N ILE A 119 -6.05 11.06 -2.46
CA ILE A 119 -6.91 9.92 -2.12
C ILE A 119 -6.16 8.62 -2.34
N ILE A 120 -5.43 8.56 -3.45
CA ILE A 120 -4.59 7.42 -3.84
C ILE A 120 -3.18 7.91 -4.18
N THR A 121 -2.22 6.99 -4.11
CA THR A 121 -0.86 7.19 -4.60
C THR A 121 -0.52 6.09 -5.60
N LYS A 122 0.11 6.49 -6.70
CA LYS A 122 0.56 5.58 -7.76
C LYS A 122 2.02 5.21 -7.52
N ILE A 123 2.28 3.93 -7.35
CA ILE A 123 3.62 3.39 -7.15
C ILE A 123 4.05 2.64 -8.40
N GLY A 124 5.11 3.14 -9.05
CA GLY A 124 5.66 2.55 -10.28
C GLY A 124 6.23 1.15 -10.05
N GLY A 125 6.07 0.26 -11.05
CA GLY A 125 6.73 -1.03 -11.04
C GLY A 125 8.24 -0.87 -11.29
N TYR A 126 9.08 -1.49 -10.47
CA TYR A 126 10.53 -1.52 -10.62
C TYR A 126 10.98 -2.92 -11.00
N ASP A 127 11.59 -3.04 -12.17
CA ASP A 127 12.18 -4.29 -12.64
C ASP A 127 13.54 -4.48 -11.99
N THR A 128 13.63 -5.46 -11.10
CA THR A 128 14.85 -5.74 -10.32
C THR A 128 15.97 -6.34 -11.19
N GLY A 129 15.63 -7.04 -12.28
CA GLY A 129 16.58 -7.61 -13.23
C GLY A 129 17.18 -6.54 -14.13
N LEU A 130 16.33 -5.68 -14.69
CA LEU A 130 16.76 -4.58 -15.56
C LEU A 130 17.16 -3.32 -14.79
N ARG A 131 16.95 -3.29 -13.47
CA ARG A 131 17.27 -2.18 -12.55
C ARG A 131 16.69 -0.84 -13.02
N ARG A 132 15.44 -0.84 -13.47
CA ARG A 132 14.73 0.35 -13.96
C ARG A 132 13.24 0.27 -13.68
N TYR A 133 12.59 1.41 -13.65
CA TYR A 133 11.14 1.47 -13.58
C TYR A 133 10.50 0.96 -14.88
N ALA A 134 9.51 0.07 -14.74
CA ALA A 134 8.69 -0.46 -15.82
C ALA A 134 7.52 0.51 -16.06
N GLY A 135 7.63 1.36 -17.08
CA GLY A 135 6.73 2.51 -17.30
C GLY A 135 5.24 2.20 -17.49
N SER A 136 4.85 0.94 -17.74
CA SER A 136 3.44 0.58 -17.97
C SER A 136 2.76 -0.13 -16.80
N ARG A 137 3.51 -0.63 -15.81
CA ARG A 137 2.96 -1.35 -14.65
C ARG A 137 3.11 -0.52 -13.39
N PHE A 138 2.03 -0.39 -12.63
CA PHE A 138 2.02 0.33 -11.37
C PHE A 138 0.98 -0.29 -10.42
N LYS A 139 1.08 0.09 -9.15
CA LYS A 139 0.10 -0.24 -8.13
C LYS A 139 -0.50 1.05 -7.59
N TYR A 140 -1.77 1.00 -7.17
CA TYR A 140 -2.37 2.07 -6.39
C TYR A 140 -2.46 1.68 -4.92
N PHE A 141 -2.12 2.62 -4.07
CA PHE A 141 -2.33 2.56 -2.63
C PHE A 141 -3.19 3.75 -2.20
N PHE A 142 -4.08 3.54 -1.24
CA PHE A 142 -4.83 4.63 -0.63
C PHE A 142 -3.95 5.32 0.39
N SER A 143 -4.03 6.64 0.48
CA SER A 143 -3.28 7.42 1.47
C SER A 143 -3.73 7.18 2.91
N ASP A 144 -4.90 6.54 3.07
CA ASP A 144 -5.48 6.22 4.37
C ASP A 144 -6.23 4.89 4.30
N PRO A 145 -6.00 3.95 5.25
CA PRO A 145 -6.73 2.67 5.30
C PRO A 145 -8.23 2.85 5.41
N GLY A 146 -8.69 3.82 6.21
CA GLY A 146 -10.12 4.11 6.40
C GLY A 146 -10.81 4.52 5.11
N LEU A 147 -10.14 5.30 4.25
CA LEU A 147 -10.67 5.63 2.92
C LEU A 147 -10.81 4.40 2.02
N LEU A 148 -9.85 3.48 2.08
CA LEU A 148 -9.94 2.21 1.32
C LEU A 148 -11.20 1.44 1.73
N TRP A 149 -11.43 1.29 3.04
CA TRP A 149 -12.58 0.54 3.55
C TRP A 149 -13.89 1.27 3.33
N ALA A 150 -13.95 2.58 3.46
CA ALA A 150 -15.13 3.37 3.13
C ALA A 150 -15.55 3.20 1.65
N VAL A 151 -14.60 3.12 0.72
CA VAL A 151 -14.90 2.81 -0.69
C VAL A 151 -15.35 1.36 -0.88
N ARG A 152 -14.91 0.42 -0.05
CA ARG A 152 -15.23 -1.02 -0.12
C ARG A 152 -16.48 -1.40 0.67
N GLY A 153 -17.01 -0.52 1.52
CA GLY A 153 -18.18 -0.75 2.36
C GLY A 153 -17.87 -1.52 3.65
N PHE A 154 -16.72 -1.27 4.29
CA PHE A 154 -16.31 -1.79 5.60
C PHE A 154 -16.53 -3.29 5.78
N GLY A 155 -16.08 -4.09 4.84
CA GLY A 155 -16.04 -5.55 4.97
C GLY A 155 -14.85 -6.00 5.83
N GLU A 156 -14.68 -7.31 5.95
CA GLU A 156 -13.55 -7.89 6.68
C GLU A 156 -12.22 -7.48 6.02
N PRO A 157 -11.29 -6.85 6.78
CA PRO A 157 -10.03 -6.37 6.23
C PRO A 157 -9.13 -7.53 5.77
N ASP A 158 -8.56 -7.40 4.57
CA ASP A 158 -7.43 -8.21 4.14
C ASP A 158 -6.17 -7.71 4.85
N GLU A 159 -5.66 -8.48 5.80
CA GLU A 159 -4.52 -8.09 6.65
C GLU A 159 -3.27 -7.74 5.84
N MET A 160 -2.96 -8.50 4.80
CA MET A 160 -1.81 -8.23 3.94
C MET A 160 -2.01 -6.91 3.20
N GLN A 161 -3.21 -6.65 2.69
CA GLN A 161 -3.50 -5.41 1.97
C GLN A 161 -3.38 -4.20 2.90
N VAL A 162 -3.87 -4.29 4.15
CA VAL A 162 -3.70 -3.20 5.14
C VAL A 162 -2.22 -2.98 5.44
N LEU A 163 -1.49 -4.05 5.72
CA LEU A 163 -0.06 -3.99 6.03
C LEU A 163 0.73 -3.31 4.91
N GLU A 164 0.47 -3.69 3.66
CA GLU A 164 1.08 -3.07 2.50
C GLU A 164 0.77 -1.57 2.40
N HIS A 165 -0.49 -1.17 2.65
CA HIS A 165 -0.90 0.24 2.61
C HIS A 165 -0.20 1.06 3.68
N VAL A 166 -0.16 0.54 4.91
CA VAL A 166 0.48 1.25 6.03
C VAL A 166 1.98 1.38 5.81
N ILE A 167 2.65 0.31 5.38
CA ILE A 167 4.09 0.36 5.10
C ILE A 167 4.38 1.29 3.92
N CYS A 168 3.60 1.24 2.84
CA CYS A 168 3.76 2.14 1.70
C CYS A 168 3.64 3.61 2.13
N ASN A 169 2.59 3.94 2.88
CA ASN A 169 2.35 5.30 3.37
C ASN A 169 3.47 5.77 4.32
N GLU A 170 3.96 4.90 5.18
CA GLU A 170 5.09 5.20 6.07
C GLU A 170 6.36 5.48 5.29
N LEU A 171 6.70 4.67 4.28
CA LEU A 171 7.87 4.88 3.44
C LEU A 171 7.81 6.22 2.69
N LEU A 172 6.63 6.57 2.15
CA LEU A 172 6.39 7.86 1.50
C LEU A 172 6.50 9.03 2.49
N ALA A 173 5.93 8.88 3.70
CA ALA A 173 5.99 9.91 4.75
C ALA A 173 7.43 10.19 5.19
N ARG A 174 8.29 9.17 5.21
CA ARG A 174 9.75 9.31 5.47
C ARG A 174 10.52 9.95 4.31
N GLY A 175 9.84 10.29 3.20
CA GLY A 175 10.44 10.94 2.05
C GLY A 175 11.20 10.00 1.10
N TYR A 176 10.96 8.69 1.18
CA TYR A 176 11.52 7.76 0.19
C TYR A 176 10.78 7.86 -1.14
N GLU A 177 11.54 7.90 -2.23
CA GLU A 177 10.99 7.54 -3.54
C GLU A 177 10.72 6.03 -3.55
N THR A 178 9.44 5.66 -3.65
CA THR A 178 9.00 4.28 -3.43
C THR A 178 8.48 3.67 -4.73
N GLY A 179 8.97 2.46 -5.05
CA GLY A 179 8.53 1.63 -6.16
C GLY A 179 8.07 0.25 -5.68
N ALA A 180 7.35 -0.47 -6.51
CA ALA A 180 6.98 -1.87 -6.27
C ALA A 180 7.82 -2.79 -7.16
N CYS A 181 8.58 -3.71 -6.55
CA CYS A 181 9.39 -4.65 -7.32
C CYS A 181 8.50 -5.52 -8.21
N VAL A 182 8.80 -5.54 -9.50
CA VAL A 182 8.25 -6.52 -10.44
C VAL A 182 9.18 -7.72 -10.43
N PRO A 183 8.67 -8.95 -10.31
CA PRO A 183 9.49 -10.14 -10.46
C PRO A 183 10.26 -10.08 -11.77
N GLY A 184 11.57 -10.20 -11.69
CA GLY A 184 12.41 -10.18 -12.88
C GLY A 184 12.09 -11.39 -13.76
N GLN A 185 11.72 -11.16 -15.01
CA GLN A 185 11.85 -12.18 -16.04
C GLN A 185 13.34 -12.32 -16.32
N SER A 186 14.05 -13.11 -15.53
CA SER A 186 15.39 -13.55 -15.90
C SER A 186 15.25 -14.38 -17.18
N GLU A 187 15.71 -13.82 -18.29
CA GLU A 187 15.86 -14.55 -19.53
C GLU A 187 16.74 -15.79 -19.25
N GLY A 188 16.15 -16.97 -19.21
CA GLY A 188 16.88 -18.23 -19.25
C GLY A 188 16.65 -19.25 -18.16
N GLU A 189 15.93 -18.97 -17.08
CA GLU A 189 15.49 -20.03 -16.17
C GLU A 189 14.01 -20.31 -16.43
N CYS A 190 13.77 -21.39 -17.20
CA CYS A 190 12.47 -22.03 -17.26
C CYS A 190 12.03 -22.27 -15.82
N ALA A 191 10.92 -21.65 -15.46
CA ALA A 191 10.22 -21.98 -14.25
C ALA A 191 9.99 -23.50 -14.25
N ASP A 192 10.73 -24.21 -13.43
CA ASP A 192 10.20 -25.44 -12.86
C ASP A 192 8.99 -25.02 -12.08
N GLY A 193 7.81 -25.30 -12.66
CA GLY A 193 6.55 -24.64 -12.41
C GLY A 193 5.90 -24.98 -11.06
N ASN A 194 6.59 -24.86 -9.94
CA ASN A 194 6.05 -25.19 -8.62
C ASN A 194 6.49 -24.30 -7.46
N GLU A 195 7.23 -23.21 -7.67
CA GLU A 195 7.41 -22.25 -6.60
C GLU A 195 6.43 -21.08 -6.80
N GLU A 196 5.31 -21.13 -6.08
CA GLU A 196 4.44 -19.97 -5.92
C GLU A 196 5.27 -18.80 -5.36
N GLU A 197 5.31 -17.69 -6.12
CA GLU A 197 5.91 -16.46 -5.59
C GLU A 197 5.21 -16.09 -4.29
N PRO A 198 5.97 -15.72 -3.23
CA PRO A 198 5.35 -15.29 -1.99
C PRO A 198 4.37 -14.15 -2.25
N ALA A 199 3.16 -14.25 -1.69
CA ALA A 199 2.14 -13.22 -1.80
C ALA A 199 2.64 -11.89 -1.23
N GLY A 200 2.22 -10.78 -1.83
CA GLY A 200 2.51 -9.45 -1.33
C GLY A 200 3.51 -8.64 -2.16
N THR A 201 3.62 -7.38 -1.81
CA THR A 201 4.48 -6.40 -2.48
C THR A 201 5.87 -6.38 -1.86
N CYS A 202 6.91 -6.44 -2.68
CA CYS A 202 8.23 -5.98 -2.27
C CYS A 202 8.38 -4.52 -2.70
N PHE A 203 8.64 -3.62 -1.77
CA PHE A 203 8.91 -2.22 -2.06
C PHE A 203 10.39 -1.98 -2.27
N ILE A 204 10.74 -1.19 -3.30
CA ILE A 204 12.04 -0.53 -3.39
C ILE A 204 11.88 0.90 -2.87
N CYS A 205 12.79 1.33 -1.99
CA CYS A 205 12.76 2.64 -1.35
C CYS A 205 14.09 3.32 -1.54
N GLU A 206 14.08 4.52 -2.12
CA GLU A 206 15.29 5.25 -2.48
C GLU A 206 15.29 6.64 -1.83
N SER A 207 16.42 6.97 -1.19
CA SER A 207 16.74 8.31 -0.73
C SER A 207 18.26 8.44 -0.80
N ALA A 208 18.76 9.07 -1.86
CA ALA A 208 20.17 9.07 -2.21
C ALA A 208 21.09 9.43 -1.02
N PRO A 209 22.15 8.66 -0.70
CA PRO A 209 22.66 7.51 -1.48
C PRO A 209 22.06 6.15 -1.09
N LYS A 210 21.03 6.11 -0.26
CA LYS A 210 20.47 4.90 0.35
C LYS A 210 19.40 4.26 -0.55
N ARG A 211 19.37 2.93 -0.56
CA ARG A 211 18.32 2.12 -1.17
C ARG A 211 18.04 0.91 -0.29
N TYR A 212 16.76 0.58 -0.17
CA TYR A 212 16.28 -0.55 0.61
C TYR A 212 15.25 -1.33 -0.18
N TYR A 213 15.15 -2.63 0.11
CA TYR A 213 14.03 -3.47 -0.30
C TYR A 213 13.26 -3.85 0.95
N VAL A 214 11.99 -3.52 0.99
CA VAL A 214 11.11 -3.77 2.16
C VAL A 214 9.99 -4.70 1.75
N ARG A 215 9.89 -5.84 2.44
CA ARG A 215 8.86 -6.84 2.20
C ARG A 215 7.93 -6.95 3.40
N PRO A 216 6.66 -6.53 3.26
CA PRO A 216 5.62 -6.82 4.24
C PRO A 216 5.30 -8.32 4.29
N VAL A 217 5.13 -8.85 5.48
CA VAL A 217 4.72 -10.24 5.72
C VAL A 217 3.81 -10.27 6.94
N THR A 218 2.61 -10.84 6.83
CA THR A 218 1.66 -10.88 7.96
C THR A 218 2.15 -11.77 9.09
N SER A 219 2.81 -12.90 8.78
CA SER A 219 3.32 -13.80 9.82
C SER A 219 4.50 -14.63 9.33
N LEU A 220 5.41 -14.94 10.26
CA LEU A 220 6.57 -15.83 10.08
C LEU A 220 6.49 -16.96 11.10
N PRO A 221 5.55 -17.91 10.97
CA PRO A 221 5.24 -18.88 12.01
C PRO A 221 6.40 -19.83 12.33
N ASP A 222 7.30 -20.04 11.38
CA ASP A 222 8.44 -20.94 11.54
C ASP A 222 9.66 -20.52 10.71
N SER A 223 10.75 -21.27 10.86
CA SER A 223 12.00 -21.00 10.12
C SER A 223 11.86 -21.23 8.62
N VAL A 224 10.95 -22.10 8.16
CA VAL A 224 10.74 -22.39 6.73
C VAL A 224 10.05 -21.22 6.06
N ALA A 225 9.00 -20.67 6.69
CA ALA A 225 8.33 -19.46 6.22
C ALA A 225 9.31 -18.28 6.14
N ARG A 226 10.12 -18.08 7.19
CA ARG A 226 11.17 -17.04 7.20
C ARG A 226 12.16 -17.24 6.06
N GLN A 227 12.69 -18.44 5.88
CA GLN A 227 13.65 -18.75 4.83
C GLN A 227 13.08 -18.54 3.42
N ARG A 228 11.79 -18.83 3.21
CA ARG A 228 11.09 -18.59 1.94
C ARG A 228 11.06 -17.10 1.60
N GLU A 229 10.65 -16.25 2.54
CA GLU A 229 10.57 -14.81 2.36
C GLU A 229 11.97 -14.20 2.16
N GLU A 230 12.94 -14.64 2.94
CA GLU A 230 14.34 -14.24 2.82
C GLU A 230 14.91 -14.62 1.44
N SER A 231 14.71 -15.86 1.01
CA SER A 231 15.17 -16.34 -0.30
C SER A 231 14.59 -15.52 -1.45
N SER A 232 13.33 -15.11 -1.33
CA SER A 232 12.69 -14.23 -2.31
C SER A 232 13.40 -12.87 -2.43
N LEU A 233 13.79 -12.26 -1.31
CA LEU A 233 14.55 -11.00 -1.31
C LEU A 233 15.97 -11.17 -1.82
N LEU A 234 16.62 -12.29 -1.51
CA LEU A 234 18.00 -12.58 -1.92
C LEU A 234 18.13 -12.88 -3.42
N ARG A 235 17.02 -13.19 -4.12
CA ARG A 235 17.01 -13.24 -5.59
C ARG A 235 17.32 -11.89 -6.24
N ILE A 236 17.10 -10.78 -5.51
CA ILE A 236 17.51 -9.45 -5.96
C ILE A 236 19.02 -9.32 -5.78
N ARG A 237 19.77 -9.48 -6.89
CA ARG A 237 21.25 -9.57 -6.93
C ARG A 237 21.89 -8.18 -6.87
N ASP A 238 21.79 -7.52 -5.72
CA ASP A 238 22.54 -6.31 -5.43
C ASP A 238 22.93 -6.25 -3.96
N ALA A 239 23.76 -5.26 -3.60
CA ALA A 239 24.32 -5.09 -2.26
C ALA A 239 23.47 -4.19 -1.33
N PHE A 240 22.28 -3.76 -1.79
CA PHE A 240 21.43 -2.91 -0.99
C PHE A 240 20.73 -3.69 0.13
N LYS A 241 20.44 -2.99 1.22
CA LYS A 241 19.79 -3.59 2.39
C LYS A 241 18.41 -4.13 2.06
N LYS A 242 18.10 -5.27 2.66
CA LYS A 242 16.84 -5.98 2.51
C LYS A 242 16.19 -6.14 3.87
N ALA A 243 14.90 -5.88 3.96
CA ALA A 243 14.15 -5.95 5.20
C ALA A 243 12.82 -6.69 5.00
N ILE A 244 12.47 -7.50 5.98
CA ILE A 244 11.15 -8.09 6.17
C ILE A 244 10.49 -7.34 7.33
N VAL A 245 9.27 -6.84 7.13
CA VAL A 245 8.48 -6.21 8.19
C VAL A 245 7.24 -7.08 8.42
N THR A 246 7.07 -7.57 9.66
CA THR A 246 5.99 -8.50 10.01
C THR A 246 5.13 -7.99 11.17
N THR A 247 3.86 -8.39 11.21
CA THR A 247 2.97 -8.11 12.35
C THR A 247 3.30 -8.97 13.58
N ASP A 248 4.11 -10.03 13.41
CA ASP A 248 4.55 -10.86 14.52
C ASP A 248 5.31 -10.04 15.57
N SER A 249 5.07 -10.35 16.83
CA SER A 249 5.81 -9.78 17.96
C SER A 249 7.17 -10.48 18.08
N LEU A 250 8.19 -9.88 17.48
CA LEU A 250 9.56 -10.39 17.53
C LEU A 250 10.55 -9.27 17.84
N ILE A 251 11.75 -9.66 18.26
CA ILE A 251 12.87 -8.74 18.43
C ILE A 251 13.51 -8.50 17.06
N THR A 252 13.65 -7.24 16.69
CA THR A 252 14.32 -6.83 15.46
C THR A 252 15.75 -7.38 15.42
N SER A 253 16.08 -8.11 14.37
CA SER A 253 17.38 -8.79 14.22
C SER A 253 17.73 -8.97 12.74
N TYR A 254 19.01 -9.28 12.50
CA TYR A 254 19.48 -9.70 11.17
C TYR A 254 19.51 -11.22 11.09
N THR A 255 19.19 -11.74 9.91
CA THR A 255 19.44 -13.13 9.56
C THR A 255 20.93 -13.35 9.23
N ASP A 256 21.36 -14.59 9.17
CA ASP A 256 22.75 -14.95 8.80
C ASP A 256 23.12 -14.44 7.39
N SER A 257 22.14 -14.25 6.52
CA SER A 257 22.32 -13.70 5.16
C SER A 257 22.24 -12.17 5.10
N GLY A 258 22.11 -11.49 6.26
CA GLY A 258 22.10 -10.03 6.35
C GLY A 258 20.76 -9.38 6.00
N VAL A 259 19.65 -10.11 6.02
CA VAL A 259 18.30 -9.56 5.87
C VAL A 259 17.80 -9.09 7.24
N LEU A 260 17.34 -7.84 7.33
CA LEU A 260 16.71 -7.31 8.53
C LEU A 260 15.31 -7.92 8.70
N VAL A 261 14.99 -8.42 9.87
CA VAL A 261 13.62 -8.84 10.23
C VAL A 261 13.15 -7.96 11.38
N ALA A 262 12.14 -7.16 11.14
CA ALA A 262 11.62 -6.19 12.09
C ALA A 262 10.12 -6.40 12.35
N GLY A 263 9.70 -6.21 13.59
CA GLY A 263 8.28 -6.11 13.92
C GLY A 263 7.68 -4.81 13.39
N LEU A 264 6.42 -4.86 12.99
CA LEU A 264 5.69 -3.72 12.42
C LEU A 264 5.76 -2.49 13.34
N PHE A 265 5.54 -2.67 14.64
CA PHE A 265 5.52 -1.54 15.57
C PHE A 265 6.89 -0.91 15.79
N ASP A 266 7.95 -1.71 15.73
CA ASP A 266 9.33 -1.18 15.81
C ASP A 266 9.65 -0.42 14.53
N PHE A 267 9.24 -0.96 13.37
CA PHE A 267 9.37 -0.29 12.09
C PHE A 267 8.64 1.06 12.08
N LEU A 268 7.38 1.12 12.52
CA LEU A 268 6.54 2.34 12.46
C LEU A 268 6.94 3.39 13.52
N LYS A 269 7.58 2.99 14.60
CA LYS A 269 8.00 3.90 15.70
C LYS A 269 9.28 4.65 15.39
N ASP A 270 10.22 4.00 14.69
CA ASP A 270 11.56 4.54 14.44
C ASP A 270 11.72 4.82 12.93
N GLU A 271 11.79 6.10 12.58
CA GLU A 271 12.02 6.54 11.19
C GLU A 271 13.35 6.00 10.62
N GLN A 272 14.32 5.70 11.48
CA GLN A 272 15.60 5.13 11.10
C GLN A 272 15.66 3.61 11.20
N SER A 273 14.52 2.95 11.39
CA SER A 273 14.43 1.49 11.56
C SER A 273 15.07 0.67 10.43
N LEU A 274 15.17 1.21 9.21
CA LEU A 274 15.88 0.59 8.09
C LEU A 274 17.39 0.80 8.13
N ASP A 275 17.87 1.74 8.95
CA ASP A 275 19.28 2.06 9.10
C ASP A 275 19.92 1.35 10.29
N THR A 276 19.12 0.86 11.21
CA THR A 276 19.60 0.28 12.48
C THR A 276 20.54 -0.88 12.17
N LEU A 277 21.83 -0.61 12.45
CA LEU A 277 23.04 -1.45 12.40
C LEU A 277 23.45 -2.05 11.09
#